data_340a7ae92165e48060b2f10eea5dde11
#
_entry.id   340a7ae92165e48060b2f10eea5dde11
#
_cell.length_a   1.000
_cell.length_b   1.000
_cell.length_c   1.000
_cell.angle_alpha   90.00
_cell.angle_beta   90.00
_cell.angle_gamma   90.00
#
_symmetry.space_group_name_H-M   'P 1'
#
loop_
_entity.id
_entity.type
_entity.pdbx_description
1 polymer ?
#
loop_
_entity_poly.entity_id
_entity_poly.type
_entity_poly.pdbx_seq_one_letter_code
_entity_poly.pdbx_strand_id
1 'polypeptide(L)'
;LDCVPIDYIKWDMNRNMTEVYSLLLDPEMQGEVSHRYILGLYEFMEKLTQAYPHILFESCSGGGGRYDAGMLYYMPQTWTSDNTDPIARLKIQYSTSLVYPISTMGAHVSAIPNHQTGRETSLDIRGNVAMSGVLGYELDLTTLSEEEKALIVKQVDFYKEHRQLLQFGDFVRLKSPYEENEVAWMFVSKDKKEAIVFYFRVLVEASAPYVTLKLAHLDETLEYQIANHVISGDALMNIGMYIDPKLHGDYATQSFILKAK
;
A
#
# COMPACT_ATOMS: atom_id res chain seq x y z
N LEU A 1 -7.80 -19.68 -21.22
CA LEU A 1 -8.73 -18.93 -20.33
C LEU A 1 -10.20 -19.20 -20.69
N ASP A 2 -10.50 -19.57 -21.93
CA ASP A 2 -11.89 -19.78 -22.41
C ASP A 2 -12.64 -20.91 -21.67
N CYS A 3 -11.94 -21.83 -21.03
CA CYS A 3 -12.55 -23.00 -20.39
C CYS A 3 -12.71 -22.89 -18.88
N VAL A 4 -12.22 -21.81 -18.27
CA VAL A 4 -12.21 -21.64 -16.80
C VAL A 4 -12.69 -20.22 -16.46
N PRO A 5 -13.70 -20.05 -15.58
CA PRO A 5 -14.12 -18.74 -15.11
C PRO A 5 -13.05 -18.14 -14.18
N ILE A 6 -12.29 -17.21 -14.70
CA ILE A 6 -11.23 -16.49 -13.98
C ILE A 6 -11.51 -15.00 -14.07
N ASP A 7 -11.51 -14.30 -12.92
CA ASP A 7 -11.70 -12.85 -12.85
C ASP A 7 -10.42 -12.11 -12.52
N TYR A 8 -9.43 -12.83 -11.98
CA TYR A 8 -8.16 -12.24 -11.50
C TYR A 8 -6.99 -13.19 -11.74
N ILE A 9 -5.88 -12.63 -12.23
CA ILE A 9 -4.62 -13.36 -12.44
C ILE A 9 -3.48 -12.53 -11.86
N LYS A 10 -2.75 -13.08 -10.88
CA LYS A 10 -1.43 -12.58 -10.50
C LYS A 10 -0.39 -13.29 -11.34
N TRP A 11 0.30 -12.52 -12.16
CA TRP A 11 1.32 -13.02 -13.07
C TRP A 11 2.71 -12.81 -12.50
N ASP A 12 3.30 -13.88 -12.02
CA ASP A 12 4.64 -13.86 -11.45
C ASP A 12 5.70 -14.30 -12.47
N MET A 13 6.76 -13.50 -12.60
CA MET A 13 7.84 -13.68 -13.58
C MET A 13 9.19 -13.51 -12.88
N ASN A 14 9.61 -14.51 -12.08
CA ASN A 14 10.74 -14.42 -11.16
C ASN A 14 12.10 -14.68 -11.80
N ARG A 15 12.15 -15.03 -13.07
CA ARG A 15 13.44 -15.32 -13.74
C ARG A 15 14.14 -14.02 -14.14
N ASN A 16 15.35 -13.86 -13.65
CA ASN A 16 16.30 -12.88 -14.19
C ASN A 16 16.82 -13.33 -15.55
N MET A 17 16.92 -12.40 -16.49
CA MET A 17 17.58 -12.64 -17.77
C MET A 17 19.10 -12.46 -17.58
N THR A 18 19.84 -13.55 -17.44
CA THR A 18 21.29 -13.53 -17.24
C THR A 18 22.02 -13.69 -18.57
N GLU A 19 21.47 -14.51 -19.49
CA GLU A 19 22.00 -14.70 -20.84
C GLU A 19 21.14 -13.91 -21.84
N VAL A 20 21.55 -12.64 -22.08
CA VAL A 20 20.85 -11.74 -22.98
C VAL A 20 21.37 -11.92 -24.40
N TYR A 21 20.90 -12.99 -25.05
CA TYR A 21 21.32 -13.38 -26.40
C TYR A 21 20.16 -14.00 -27.18
N SER A 22 20.11 -13.76 -28.50
CA SER A 22 19.15 -14.40 -29.40
C SER A 22 19.84 -14.96 -30.64
N LEU A 23 19.59 -16.26 -30.92
CA LEU A 23 20.05 -16.89 -32.16
C LEU A 23 19.36 -16.35 -33.43
N LEU A 24 18.30 -15.58 -33.29
CA LEU A 24 17.54 -14.99 -34.39
C LEU A 24 18.06 -13.61 -34.79
N LEU A 25 19.02 -13.05 -34.05
CA LEU A 25 19.58 -11.74 -34.32
C LEU A 25 21.06 -11.85 -34.74
N ASP A 26 21.45 -11.02 -35.70
CA ASP A 26 22.84 -10.86 -36.09
C ASP A 26 23.71 -10.38 -34.92
N PRO A 27 25.01 -10.68 -34.89
CA PRO A 27 25.91 -10.29 -33.80
C PRO A 27 25.86 -8.80 -33.46
N GLU A 28 25.71 -7.93 -34.48
CA GLU A 28 25.65 -6.48 -34.36
C GLU A 28 24.37 -5.99 -33.67
N MET A 29 23.31 -6.81 -33.69
CA MET A 29 22.00 -6.50 -33.12
C MET A 29 21.78 -7.10 -31.72
N GLN A 30 22.73 -7.83 -31.16
CA GLN A 30 22.57 -8.49 -29.87
C GLN A 30 22.30 -7.51 -28.72
N GLY A 31 22.76 -6.25 -28.81
CA GLY A 31 22.46 -5.19 -27.87
C GLY A 31 20.96 -4.82 -27.77
N GLU A 32 20.16 -5.20 -28.77
CA GLU A 32 18.71 -4.91 -28.81
C GLU A 32 17.85 -5.99 -28.12
N VAL A 33 18.43 -7.12 -27.71
CA VAL A 33 17.65 -8.29 -27.21
C VAL A 33 16.72 -7.90 -26.06
N SER A 34 17.22 -7.19 -25.05
CA SER A 34 16.39 -6.77 -23.91
C SER A 34 15.25 -5.84 -24.32
N HIS A 35 15.51 -4.88 -25.21
CA HIS A 35 14.50 -3.96 -25.73
C HIS A 35 13.42 -4.73 -26.52
N ARG A 36 13.83 -5.58 -27.44
CA ARG A 36 12.92 -6.41 -28.26
C ARG A 36 12.10 -7.37 -27.41
N TYR A 37 12.69 -7.91 -26.34
CA TYR A 37 11.96 -8.74 -25.38
C TYR A 37 10.80 -7.97 -24.73
N ILE A 38 11.05 -6.76 -24.26
CA ILE A 38 10.00 -5.92 -23.64
C ILE A 38 8.92 -5.53 -24.66
N LEU A 39 9.28 -5.19 -25.90
CA LEU A 39 8.30 -4.93 -26.96
C LEU A 39 7.43 -6.15 -27.25
N GLY A 40 8.03 -7.34 -27.31
CA GLY A 40 7.30 -8.61 -27.49
C GLY A 40 6.41 -8.94 -26.28
N LEU A 41 6.86 -8.62 -25.06
CA LEU A 41 6.05 -8.75 -23.86
C LEU A 41 4.82 -7.84 -23.89
N TYR A 42 5.00 -6.57 -24.27
CA TYR A 42 3.88 -5.63 -24.38
C TYR A 42 2.88 -6.05 -25.48
N GLU A 43 3.37 -6.50 -26.64
CA GLU A 43 2.49 -7.05 -27.69
C GLU A 43 1.68 -8.25 -27.21
N PHE A 44 2.31 -9.13 -26.45
CA PHE A 44 1.62 -10.28 -25.85
C PHE A 44 0.55 -9.83 -24.83
N MET A 45 0.89 -8.90 -23.93
CA MET A 45 -0.04 -8.35 -22.93
C MET A 45 -1.21 -7.62 -23.60
N GLU A 46 -0.94 -6.86 -24.64
CA GLU A 46 -1.99 -6.17 -25.43
C GLU A 46 -3.01 -7.19 -25.97
N LYS A 47 -2.54 -8.25 -26.64
CA LYS A 47 -3.41 -9.30 -27.18
C LYS A 47 -4.19 -10.01 -26.07
N LEU A 48 -3.57 -10.26 -24.92
CA LEU A 48 -4.19 -10.96 -23.81
C LEU A 48 -5.28 -10.12 -23.15
N THR A 49 -5.00 -8.86 -22.84
CA THR A 49 -5.97 -7.96 -22.19
C THR A 49 -7.11 -7.57 -23.10
N GLN A 50 -6.87 -7.48 -24.42
CA GLN A 50 -7.95 -7.29 -25.41
C GLN A 50 -8.84 -8.52 -25.54
N ALA A 51 -8.26 -9.72 -25.49
CA ALA A 51 -9.03 -10.97 -25.57
C ALA A 51 -9.86 -11.24 -24.30
N TYR A 52 -9.37 -10.79 -23.13
CA TYR A 52 -9.98 -11.05 -21.82
C TYR A 52 -10.13 -9.75 -21.00
N PRO A 53 -10.91 -8.77 -21.47
CA PRO A 53 -11.01 -7.45 -20.83
C PRO A 53 -11.70 -7.47 -19.45
N HIS A 54 -12.34 -8.58 -19.10
CA HIS A 54 -12.97 -8.78 -17.79
C HIS A 54 -12.02 -9.32 -16.72
N ILE A 55 -10.81 -9.78 -17.11
CA ILE A 55 -9.84 -10.31 -16.16
C ILE A 55 -8.92 -9.18 -15.68
N LEU A 56 -8.81 -9.02 -14.37
CA LEU A 56 -7.82 -8.13 -13.76
C LEU A 56 -6.48 -8.86 -13.66
N PHE A 57 -5.43 -8.25 -14.22
CA PHE A 57 -4.07 -8.77 -14.12
C PHE A 57 -3.26 -7.97 -13.10
N GLU A 58 -2.54 -8.67 -12.23
CA GLU A 58 -1.55 -8.12 -11.32
C GLU A 58 -0.14 -8.56 -11.75
N SER A 59 0.78 -7.61 -11.86
CA SER A 59 2.20 -7.89 -12.13
C SER A 59 2.94 -8.27 -10.86
N CYS A 60 3.79 -9.28 -10.98
CA CYS A 60 4.79 -9.65 -9.99
C CYS A 60 6.08 -10.11 -10.69
N SER A 61 7.22 -9.78 -10.13
CA SER A 61 8.51 -10.28 -10.58
C SER A 61 9.51 -10.25 -9.40
N GLY A 62 9.43 -11.24 -8.52
CA GLY A 62 10.13 -11.18 -7.24
C GLY A 62 9.75 -9.91 -6.45
N GLY A 63 8.45 -9.62 -6.36
CA GLY A 63 7.93 -8.32 -5.96
C GLY A 63 7.88 -7.32 -7.11
N GLY A 64 8.44 -6.13 -6.91
CA GLY A 64 8.37 -5.00 -7.84
C GLY A 64 9.40 -4.97 -8.97
N GLY A 65 10.04 -6.08 -9.32
CA GLY A 65 11.11 -6.11 -10.32
C GLY A 65 10.71 -5.69 -11.74
N ARG A 66 9.40 -5.65 -12.03
CA ARG A 66 8.82 -5.13 -13.28
C ARG A 66 7.76 -4.06 -13.02
N TYR A 67 7.95 -3.28 -12.00
CA TYR A 67 7.04 -2.20 -11.66
C TYR A 67 7.44 -0.94 -12.45
N ASP A 68 6.85 -0.80 -13.62
CA ASP A 68 7.05 0.35 -14.51
C ASP A 68 5.73 0.79 -15.15
N ALA A 69 5.72 1.98 -15.74
CA ALA A 69 4.53 2.58 -16.32
C ALA A 69 3.96 1.78 -17.51
N GLY A 70 4.83 1.11 -18.28
CA GLY A 70 4.38 0.25 -19.38
C GLY A 70 3.66 -0.99 -18.90
N MET A 71 4.19 -1.64 -17.86
CA MET A 71 3.49 -2.77 -17.23
C MET A 71 2.17 -2.35 -16.60
N LEU A 72 2.11 -1.17 -15.96
CA LEU A 72 0.87 -0.65 -15.35
C LEU A 72 -0.23 -0.37 -16.38
N TYR A 73 0.11 -0.12 -17.63
CA TYR A 73 -0.88 0.02 -18.69
C TYR A 73 -1.71 -1.26 -18.91
N TYR A 74 -1.06 -2.42 -18.81
CA TYR A 74 -1.69 -3.73 -18.99
C TYR A 74 -2.13 -4.37 -17.67
N MET A 75 -1.39 -4.14 -16.60
CA MET A 75 -1.57 -4.71 -15.27
C MET A 75 -1.65 -3.57 -14.25
N PRO A 76 -2.83 -3.03 -13.97
CA PRO A 76 -3.00 -1.81 -13.17
C PRO A 76 -2.63 -1.98 -11.69
N GLN A 77 -2.27 -3.19 -11.27
CA GLN A 77 -1.80 -3.52 -9.93
C GLN A 77 -0.48 -4.29 -10.03
N THR A 78 0.45 -3.98 -9.12
CA THR A 78 1.74 -4.67 -9.01
C THR A 78 1.98 -5.10 -7.56
N TRP A 79 2.48 -6.32 -7.38
CA TRP A 79 3.02 -6.76 -6.09
C TRP A 79 4.32 -6.01 -5.81
N THR A 80 4.27 -5.10 -4.85
CA THR A 80 5.32 -4.09 -4.64
C THR A 80 6.63 -4.69 -4.12
N SER A 81 6.53 -5.70 -3.23
CA SER A 81 7.67 -6.40 -2.64
C SER A 81 7.23 -7.68 -1.95
N ASP A 82 8.04 -8.74 -2.05
CA ASP A 82 7.86 -9.98 -1.30
C ASP A 82 8.10 -9.81 0.20
N ASN A 83 8.67 -8.68 0.63
CA ASN A 83 8.78 -8.36 2.04
C ASN A 83 7.43 -7.85 2.57
N THR A 84 6.72 -8.71 3.29
CA THR A 84 5.39 -8.47 3.86
C THR A 84 5.44 -7.98 5.31
N ASP A 85 6.62 -7.82 5.89
CA ASP A 85 6.77 -7.25 7.23
C ASP A 85 6.23 -5.82 7.27
N PRO A 86 5.24 -5.49 8.13
CA PRO A 86 4.61 -4.18 8.13
C PRO A 86 5.60 -3.03 8.39
N ILE A 87 6.65 -3.26 9.18
CA ILE A 87 7.64 -2.22 9.46
C ILE A 87 8.53 -1.95 8.25
N ALA A 88 8.92 -2.99 7.52
CA ALA A 88 9.59 -2.82 6.24
C ALA A 88 8.68 -2.16 5.19
N ARG A 89 7.40 -2.53 5.19
CA ARG A 89 6.38 -1.97 4.29
C ARG A 89 6.15 -0.47 4.48
N LEU A 90 6.33 0.08 5.69
CA LEU A 90 6.29 1.53 5.89
C LEU A 90 7.26 2.25 4.95
N LYS A 91 8.50 1.74 4.81
CA LYS A 91 9.51 2.30 3.89
C LYS A 91 9.19 1.97 2.43
N ILE A 92 8.82 0.73 2.13
CA ILE A 92 8.52 0.27 0.76
C ILE A 92 7.35 1.06 0.17
N GLN A 93 6.21 1.15 0.87
CA GLN A 93 5.03 1.84 0.37
C GLN A 93 5.24 3.36 0.30
N TYR A 94 5.91 3.95 1.30
CA TYR A 94 6.28 5.36 1.28
C TYR A 94 7.14 5.70 0.05
N SER A 95 8.21 4.95 -0.19
CA SER A 95 9.13 5.20 -1.32
C SER A 95 8.46 4.95 -2.66
N THR A 96 7.69 3.85 -2.78
CA THR A 96 6.95 3.53 -4.01
C THR A 96 5.96 4.64 -4.36
N SER A 97 5.30 5.24 -3.35
CA SER A 97 4.35 6.33 -3.54
C SER A 97 4.97 7.63 -4.06
N LEU A 98 6.30 7.76 -4.07
CA LEU A 98 6.99 8.90 -4.71
C LEU A 98 6.92 8.84 -6.24
N VAL A 99 6.71 7.65 -6.79
CA VAL A 99 6.72 7.40 -8.25
C VAL A 99 5.37 6.91 -8.75
N TYR A 100 4.69 6.04 -7.98
CA TYR A 100 3.47 5.35 -8.42
C TYR A 100 2.29 5.62 -7.49
N PRO A 101 1.04 5.66 -8.03
CA PRO A 101 -0.16 5.82 -7.22
C PRO A 101 -0.38 4.66 -6.25
N ILE A 102 -0.97 4.95 -5.10
CA ILE A 102 -1.34 3.95 -4.08
C ILE A 102 -2.24 2.84 -4.65
N SER A 103 -3.17 3.19 -5.54
CA SER A 103 -4.08 2.23 -6.20
C SER A 103 -3.39 1.14 -7.01
N THR A 104 -2.11 1.29 -7.31
CA THR A 104 -1.32 0.31 -8.06
C THR A 104 -0.51 -0.63 -7.18
N MET A 105 -0.43 -0.37 -5.87
CA MET A 105 0.43 -1.08 -4.93
C MET A 105 -0.30 -2.21 -4.21
N GLY A 106 -0.03 -3.48 -4.54
CA GLY A 106 -0.46 -4.63 -3.76
C GLY A 106 0.15 -4.59 -2.34
N ALA A 107 -0.71 -4.75 -1.32
CA ALA A 107 -0.30 -4.75 0.08
C ALA A 107 -1.11 -5.78 0.87
N HIS A 108 -0.41 -6.74 1.50
CA HIS A 108 -1.05 -7.84 2.21
C HIS A 108 -0.71 -7.87 3.70
N VAL A 109 -1.69 -8.30 4.48
CA VAL A 109 -1.51 -8.72 5.87
C VAL A 109 -0.94 -10.13 5.85
N SER A 110 0.28 -10.31 6.33
CA SER A 110 0.94 -11.62 6.40
C SER A 110 0.82 -12.27 7.78
N ALA A 111 1.19 -13.55 7.86
CA ALA A 111 1.29 -14.29 9.11
C ALA A 111 2.40 -13.73 10.02
N ILE A 112 2.36 -14.11 11.30
CA ILE A 112 3.41 -13.89 12.30
C ILE A 112 3.85 -15.21 12.92
N PRO A 113 5.13 -15.37 13.28
CA PRO A 113 6.25 -14.44 12.97
C PRO A 113 6.40 -14.24 11.45
N ASN A 114 6.77 -13.03 11.01
CA ASN A 114 7.00 -12.77 9.59
C ASN A 114 8.10 -13.68 9.05
N HIS A 115 7.87 -14.33 7.92
CA HIS A 115 8.75 -15.37 7.37
C HIS A 115 10.13 -14.86 6.96
N GLN A 116 10.29 -13.56 6.66
CA GLN A 116 11.59 -12.98 6.28
C GLN A 116 12.33 -12.36 7.45
N THR A 117 11.61 -11.68 8.34
CA THR A 117 12.23 -10.89 9.41
C THR A 117 12.14 -11.54 10.79
N GLY A 118 11.29 -12.56 10.97
CA GLY A 118 10.99 -13.16 12.26
C GLY A 118 10.23 -12.23 13.21
N ARG A 119 9.78 -11.05 12.74
CA ARG A 119 9.10 -10.06 13.58
C ARG A 119 7.67 -10.47 13.88
N GLU A 120 7.28 -10.25 15.13
CA GLU A 120 5.90 -10.36 15.60
C GLU A 120 5.30 -8.96 15.75
N THR A 121 4.12 -8.75 15.18
CA THR A 121 3.41 -7.47 15.22
C THR A 121 1.92 -7.71 15.38
N SER A 122 1.21 -6.73 15.94
CA SER A 122 -0.24 -6.82 16.08
C SER A 122 -0.95 -6.86 14.72
N LEU A 123 -2.14 -7.42 14.69
CA LEU A 123 -2.99 -7.42 13.49
C LEU A 123 -3.40 -5.99 13.10
N ASP A 124 -3.49 -5.06 14.09
CA ASP A 124 -3.81 -3.65 13.84
C ASP A 124 -2.76 -2.96 12.94
N ILE A 125 -1.47 -3.06 13.28
CA ILE A 125 -0.45 -2.41 12.44
C ILE A 125 -0.32 -3.10 11.09
N ARG A 126 -0.41 -4.43 11.02
CA ARG A 126 -0.41 -5.16 9.75
C ARG A 126 -1.55 -4.69 8.84
N GLY A 127 -2.77 -4.55 9.41
CA GLY A 127 -3.94 -4.07 8.70
C GLY A 127 -3.82 -2.61 8.26
N ASN A 128 -3.45 -1.69 9.15
CA ASN A 128 -3.33 -0.27 8.83
C ASN A 128 -2.28 0.00 7.74
N VAL A 129 -1.16 -0.73 7.75
CA VAL A 129 -0.16 -0.64 6.68
C VAL A 129 -0.71 -1.20 5.37
N ALA A 130 -1.36 -2.37 5.38
CA ALA A 130 -1.89 -2.99 4.18
C ALA A 130 -3.09 -2.21 3.59
N MET A 131 -3.94 -1.60 4.42
CA MET A 131 -5.04 -0.72 3.96
C MET A 131 -4.54 0.54 3.26
N SER A 132 -3.27 0.91 3.45
CA SER A 132 -2.63 2.00 2.72
C SER A 132 -2.09 1.55 1.34
N GLY A 133 -2.72 0.54 0.74
CA GLY A 133 -2.48 -0.01 -0.59
C GLY A 133 -3.71 -0.76 -1.06
N VAL A 134 -3.54 -1.67 -2.02
CA VAL A 134 -4.59 -2.60 -2.43
C VAL A 134 -4.57 -3.79 -1.47
N LEU A 135 -5.51 -3.77 -0.52
CA LEU A 135 -5.56 -4.70 0.62
C LEU A 135 -5.75 -6.14 0.19
N GLY A 136 -4.96 -7.03 0.75
CA GLY A 136 -5.15 -8.48 0.73
C GLY A 136 -4.68 -9.14 2.03
N TYR A 137 -4.98 -10.42 2.16
CA TYR A 137 -4.51 -11.25 3.27
C TYR A 137 -3.73 -12.44 2.73
N GLU A 138 -2.53 -12.65 3.28
CA GLU A 138 -1.59 -13.69 2.89
C GLU A 138 -1.19 -14.48 4.14
N LEU A 139 -2.16 -15.22 4.67
CA LEU A 139 -2.00 -16.01 5.89
C LEU A 139 -3.04 -17.15 5.93
N ASP A 140 -2.78 -18.16 6.77
CA ASP A 140 -3.71 -19.24 7.02
C ASP A 140 -4.77 -18.83 8.04
N LEU A 141 -5.98 -18.56 7.56
CA LEU A 141 -7.12 -18.17 8.40
C LEU A 141 -7.56 -19.25 9.39
N THR A 142 -7.18 -20.52 9.17
CA THR A 142 -7.56 -21.64 10.06
C THR A 142 -6.77 -21.64 11.36
N THR A 143 -5.63 -20.96 11.40
CA THR A 143 -4.75 -20.86 12.58
C THR A 143 -5.08 -19.69 13.49
N LEU A 144 -5.97 -18.79 13.05
CA LEU A 144 -6.32 -17.58 13.79
C LEU A 144 -7.36 -17.83 14.87
N SER A 145 -7.28 -17.05 15.96
CA SER A 145 -8.32 -17.02 17.00
C SER A 145 -9.61 -16.38 16.46
N GLU A 146 -10.72 -16.59 17.14
CA GLU A 146 -12.01 -15.97 16.77
C GLU A 146 -11.96 -14.43 16.92
N GLU A 147 -11.19 -13.91 17.87
CA GLU A 147 -10.96 -12.48 18.05
C GLU A 147 -10.20 -11.89 16.87
N GLU A 148 -9.15 -12.58 16.38
CA GLU A 148 -8.40 -12.15 15.19
C GLU A 148 -9.26 -12.19 13.93
N LYS A 149 -10.07 -13.24 13.75
CA LYS A 149 -11.02 -13.32 12.64
C LYS A 149 -12.04 -12.17 12.68
N ALA A 150 -12.57 -11.86 13.87
CA ALA A 150 -13.49 -10.74 14.05
C ALA A 150 -12.82 -9.39 13.75
N LEU A 151 -11.54 -9.23 14.06
CA LEU A 151 -10.77 -8.03 13.71
C LEU A 151 -10.53 -7.93 12.19
N ILE A 152 -10.22 -9.05 11.53
CA ILE A 152 -10.11 -9.10 10.06
C ILE A 152 -11.42 -8.65 9.40
N VAL A 153 -12.56 -9.12 9.87
CA VAL A 153 -13.87 -8.69 9.34
C VAL A 153 -14.01 -7.17 9.45
N LYS A 154 -13.68 -6.58 10.61
CA LYS A 154 -13.72 -5.11 10.79
C LYS A 154 -12.76 -4.38 9.85
N GLN A 155 -11.55 -4.90 9.65
CA GLN A 155 -10.58 -4.31 8.72
C GLN A 155 -11.08 -4.37 7.27
N VAL A 156 -11.67 -5.48 6.86
CA VAL A 156 -12.24 -5.65 5.51
C VAL A 156 -13.44 -4.72 5.31
N ASP A 157 -14.34 -4.61 6.30
CA ASP A 157 -15.50 -3.73 6.23
C ASP A 157 -15.07 -2.26 6.16
N PHE A 158 -14.13 -1.85 7.01
CA PHE A 158 -13.53 -0.51 6.96
C PHE A 158 -12.91 -0.22 5.59
N TYR A 159 -12.12 -1.16 5.04
CA TYR A 159 -11.50 -0.98 3.74
C TYR A 159 -12.53 -0.86 2.62
N LYS A 160 -13.58 -1.70 2.64
CA LYS A 160 -14.66 -1.65 1.64
C LYS A 160 -15.43 -0.32 1.70
N GLU A 161 -15.72 0.18 2.90
CA GLU A 161 -16.38 1.47 3.11
C GLU A 161 -15.56 2.64 2.57
N HIS A 162 -14.24 2.62 2.85
CA HIS A 162 -13.35 3.73 2.53
C HIS A 162 -12.46 3.51 1.32
N ARG A 163 -12.63 2.42 0.57
CA ARG A 163 -11.76 2.03 -0.54
C ARG A 163 -11.60 3.12 -1.59
N GLN A 164 -12.67 3.84 -1.91
CA GLN A 164 -12.63 4.93 -2.87
C GLN A 164 -11.66 6.04 -2.44
N LEU A 165 -11.70 6.41 -1.16
CA LEU A 165 -10.80 7.40 -0.58
C LEU A 165 -9.36 6.88 -0.50
N LEU A 166 -9.16 5.64 -0.01
CA LEU A 166 -7.84 5.04 0.16
C LEU A 166 -7.11 4.79 -1.16
N GLN A 167 -7.82 4.50 -2.25
CA GLN A 167 -7.18 4.25 -3.54
C GLN A 167 -7.07 5.48 -4.43
N PHE A 168 -8.02 6.42 -4.35
CA PHE A 168 -8.15 7.52 -5.31
C PHE A 168 -8.16 8.92 -4.67
N GLY A 169 -8.12 9.01 -3.34
CA GLY A 169 -7.87 10.26 -2.62
C GLY A 169 -6.46 10.80 -2.86
N ASP A 170 -6.22 12.01 -2.42
CA ASP A 170 -4.88 12.60 -2.43
C ASP A 170 -4.06 12.00 -1.29
N PHE A 171 -2.99 11.31 -1.64
CA PHE A 171 -2.06 10.71 -0.65
C PHE A 171 -1.05 11.75 -0.19
N VAL A 172 -1.07 12.05 1.11
CA VAL A 172 -0.24 13.08 1.73
C VAL A 172 0.68 12.46 2.78
N ARG A 173 1.99 12.61 2.60
CA ARG A 173 3.01 12.13 3.53
C ARG A 173 3.21 13.16 4.61
N LEU A 174 3.05 12.77 5.88
CA LEU A 174 3.15 13.66 7.05
C LEU A 174 4.46 13.48 7.81
N LYS A 175 4.88 12.22 8.03
CA LYS A 175 6.15 11.87 8.68
C LYS A 175 6.86 10.78 7.87
N SER A 176 8.16 10.97 7.65
CA SER A 176 9.00 10.08 6.85
C SER A 176 9.51 8.90 7.68
N PRO A 177 9.47 7.66 7.17
CA PRO A 177 10.06 6.49 7.85
C PRO A 177 11.60 6.48 7.83
N TYR A 178 12.22 7.50 7.23
CA TYR A 178 13.68 7.64 7.11
C TYR A 178 14.27 8.64 8.10
N GLU A 179 13.44 9.41 8.78
CA GLU A 179 13.88 10.51 9.64
C GLU A 179 13.69 10.21 11.12
N GLU A 180 12.58 9.53 11.48
CA GLU A 180 12.18 9.31 12.87
C GLU A 180 11.67 7.88 13.10
N ASN A 181 11.41 7.53 14.38
CA ASN A 181 10.73 6.30 14.77
C ASN A 181 9.18 6.38 14.59
N GLU A 182 8.70 7.46 14.00
CA GLU A 182 7.30 7.71 13.73
C GLU A 182 7.08 7.89 12.24
N VAL A 183 6.01 7.31 11.74
CA VAL A 183 5.60 7.43 10.35
C VAL A 183 4.14 7.85 10.31
N ALA A 184 3.79 8.76 9.42
CA ALA A 184 2.40 9.12 9.23
C ALA A 184 2.13 9.54 7.79
N TRP A 185 0.93 9.20 7.33
CA TRP A 185 0.38 9.67 6.06
C TRP A 185 -1.14 9.77 6.15
N MET A 186 -1.73 10.44 5.19
CA MET A 186 -3.17 10.57 5.11
C MET A 186 -3.67 10.51 3.68
N PHE A 187 -4.94 10.20 3.55
CA PHE A 187 -5.71 10.23 2.32
C PHE A 187 -6.77 11.30 2.46
N VAL A 188 -6.86 12.20 1.50
CA VAL A 188 -7.82 13.30 1.51
C VAL A 188 -8.72 13.19 0.28
N SER A 189 -10.03 13.31 0.45
CA SER A 189 -10.96 13.35 -0.68
C SER A 189 -10.73 14.58 -1.55
N LYS A 190 -11.07 14.49 -2.84
CA LYS A 190 -10.85 15.59 -3.80
C LYS A 190 -11.59 16.87 -3.42
N ASP A 191 -12.74 16.74 -2.76
CA ASP A 191 -13.53 17.87 -2.24
C ASP A 191 -13.12 18.29 -0.82
N LYS A 192 -12.10 17.65 -0.25
CA LYS A 192 -11.55 17.88 1.09
C LYS A 192 -12.52 17.67 2.25
N LYS A 193 -13.65 17.02 2.02
CA LYS A 193 -14.66 16.79 3.05
C LYS A 193 -14.40 15.57 3.91
N GLU A 194 -13.59 14.63 3.42
CA GLU A 194 -13.20 13.43 4.15
C GLU A 194 -11.70 13.23 4.12
N ALA A 195 -11.14 12.76 5.22
CA ALA A 195 -9.76 12.30 5.26
C ALA A 195 -9.60 11.11 6.21
N ILE A 196 -8.61 10.26 5.92
CA ILE A 196 -8.17 9.18 6.79
C ILE A 196 -6.68 9.36 7.06
N VAL A 197 -6.32 9.38 8.33
CA VAL A 197 -4.93 9.51 8.79
C VAL A 197 -4.49 8.19 9.38
N PHE A 198 -3.31 7.72 9.00
CA PHE A 198 -2.62 6.61 9.63
C PHE A 198 -1.35 7.11 10.30
N TYR A 199 -1.18 6.75 11.56
CA TYR A 199 0.01 6.99 12.35
C TYR A 199 0.61 5.66 12.80
N PHE A 200 1.93 5.55 12.71
CA PHE A 200 2.70 4.38 13.09
C PHE A 200 3.88 4.79 13.97
N ARG A 201 4.09 4.07 15.05
CA ARG A 201 5.29 4.17 15.88
C ARG A 201 6.11 2.89 15.68
N VAL A 202 7.33 3.05 15.19
CA VAL A 202 8.24 1.91 14.95
C VAL A 202 8.89 1.46 16.24
N LEU A 203 9.48 2.39 17.00
CA LEU A 203 10.08 2.14 18.30
C LEU A 203 9.61 3.19 19.30
N VAL A 204 9.38 2.76 20.54
CA VAL A 204 9.06 3.66 21.64
C VAL A 204 10.36 4.13 22.31
N GLU A 205 10.37 5.37 22.73
CA GLU A 205 11.46 5.94 23.52
C GLU A 205 11.05 6.13 24.98
N ALA A 206 12.00 5.96 25.89
CA ALA A 206 11.73 6.22 27.30
C ALA A 206 11.45 7.72 27.50
N SER A 207 10.41 8.03 28.27
CA SER A 207 10.01 9.42 28.55
C SER A 207 9.70 10.26 27.29
N ALA A 208 9.18 9.61 26.24
CA ALA A 208 8.78 10.30 25.03
C ALA A 208 7.76 11.42 25.33
N PRO A 209 7.88 12.59 24.69
CA PRO A 209 6.92 13.67 24.85
C PRO A 209 5.59 13.30 24.22
N TYR A 210 4.54 14.07 24.52
CA TYR A 210 3.29 13.97 23.78
C TYR A 210 3.52 14.27 22.31
N VAL A 211 3.02 13.39 21.44
CA VAL A 211 3.14 13.56 20.00
C VAL A 211 1.99 14.41 19.47
N THR A 212 2.35 15.48 18.79
CA THR A 212 1.40 16.30 18.03
C THR A 212 1.64 16.07 16.54
N LEU A 213 0.63 15.59 15.83
CA LEU A 213 0.69 15.34 14.39
C LEU A 213 -0.01 16.49 13.65
N LYS A 214 0.77 17.29 12.91
CA LYS A 214 0.21 18.28 11.98
C LYS A 214 -0.29 17.58 10.73
N LEU A 215 -1.52 17.87 10.36
CA LEU A 215 -2.11 17.39 9.12
C LEU A 215 -1.78 18.35 7.97
N ALA A 216 -2.13 17.97 6.76
CA ALA A 216 -1.92 18.81 5.58
C ALA A 216 -3.02 18.60 4.54
N HIS A 217 -3.10 19.49 3.57
CA HIS A 217 -4.02 19.39 2.43
C HIS A 217 -5.51 19.41 2.77
N LEU A 218 -5.88 19.77 4.00
CA LEU A 218 -7.27 20.02 4.40
C LEU A 218 -7.76 21.38 3.88
N ASP A 219 -9.06 21.63 3.99
CA ASP A 219 -9.62 22.97 3.79
C ASP A 219 -9.59 23.74 5.11
N GLU A 220 -8.90 24.87 5.12
CA GLU A 220 -8.73 25.71 6.32
C GLU A 220 -10.04 26.31 6.84
N THR A 221 -11.04 26.44 5.96
CA THR A 221 -12.35 27.05 6.28
C THR A 221 -13.36 26.05 6.83
N LEU A 222 -13.10 24.75 6.69
CA LEU A 222 -13.99 23.70 7.16
C LEU A 222 -13.67 23.27 8.60
N GLU A 223 -14.71 22.84 9.29
CA GLU A 223 -14.60 22.13 10.57
C GLU A 223 -14.70 20.63 10.33
N TYR A 224 -13.80 19.85 10.96
CA TYR A 224 -13.75 18.41 10.84
C TYR A 224 -14.12 17.72 12.14
N GLN A 225 -15.06 16.79 12.04
CA GLN A 225 -15.38 15.85 13.13
C GLN A 225 -14.32 14.76 13.16
N ILE A 226 -13.65 14.57 14.32
CA ILE A 226 -12.70 13.51 14.61
C ILE A 226 -13.14 12.87 15.92
N ALA A 227 -13.66 11.65 15.86
CA ALA A 227 -14.31 11.00 17.00
C ALA A 227 -15.34 11.95 17.67
N ASN A 228 -15.10 12.35 18.92
CA ASN A 228 -16.00 13.24 19.68
C ASN A 228 -15.61 14.74 19.62
N HIS A 229 -14.60 15.09 18.84
CA HIS A 229 -14.09 16.45 18.74
C HIS A 229 -14.42 17.08 17.38
N VAL A 230 -14.56 18.40 17.38
CA VAL A 230 -14.69 19.22 16.17
C VAL A 230 -13.55 20.21 16.18
N ILE A 231 -12.73 20.19 15.13
CA ILE A 231 -11.53 21.01 15.03
C ILE A 231 -11.48 21.61 13.62
N SER A 232 -11.12 22.90 13.52
CA SER A 232 -10.99 23.55 12.21
C SER A 232 -9.80 22.98 11.42
N GLY A 233 -9.92 22.95 10.09
CA GLY A 233 -8.83 22.54 9.21
C GLY A 233 -7.56 23.35 9.41
N ASP A 234 -7.72 24.68 9.63
CA ASP A 234 -6.61 25.56 9.98
C ASP A 234 -5.86 25.08 11.24
N ALA A 235 -6.58 24.79 12.33
CA ALA A 235 -5.97 24.31 13.57
C ALA A 235 -5.29 22.94 13.37
N LEU A 236 -5.91 22.03 12.63
CA LEU A 236 -5.33 20.72 12.32
C LEU A 236 -4.03 20.81 11.51
N MET A 237 -3.93 21.78 10.61
CA MET A 237 -2.74 21.97 9.78
C MET A 237 -1.63 22.74 10.49
N ASN A 238 -1.96 23.74 11.30
CA ASN A 238 -0.97 24.64 11.90
C ASN A 238 -0.58 24.25 13.33
N ILE A 239 -1.51 23.74 14.14
CA ILE A 239 -1.27 23.26 15.50
C ILE A 239 -1.11 21.73 15.50
N GLY A 240 -2.01 21.02 14.83
CA GLY A 240 -2.06 19.56 14.76
C GLY A 240 -3.04 18.93 15.74
N MET A 241 -3.05 17.62 15.79
CA MET A 241 -3.84 16.80 16.70
C MET A 241 -2.93 15.92 17.56
N TYR A 242 -3.37 15.63 18.78
CA TYR A 242 -2.63 14.71 19.64
C TYR A 242 -2.83 13.25 19.21
N ILE A 243 -1.73 12.52 19.20
CA ILE A 243 -1.76 11.05 19.17
C ILE A 243 -2.08 10.55 20.57
N ASP A 244 -2.92 9.51 20.71
CA ASP A 244 -3.34 9.01 22.01
C ASP A 244 -2.12 8.65 22.87
N PRO A 245 -1.91 9.30 24.03
CA PRO A 245 -0.81 8.99 24.93
C PRO A 245 -0.86 7.56 25.49
N LYS A 246 -2.02 6.88 25.39
CA LYS A 246 -2.15 5.48 25.77
C LYS A 246 -1.65 4.50 24.70
N LEU A 247 -1.24 4.99 23.54
CA LEU A 247 -0.59 4.16 22.53
C LEU A 247 0.77 3.70 23.09
N HIS A 248 0.89 2.42 23.43
CA HIS A 248 2.06 1.86 24.10
C HIS A 248 2.84 0.89 23.23
N GLY A 249 4.15 0.80 23.50
CA GLY A 249 5.03 -0.19 22.91
C GLY A 249 5.52 0.13 21.51
N ASP A 250 6.38 -0.75 21.05
CA ASP A 250 6.87 -0.75 19.69
C ASP A 250 5.79 -1.23 18.71
N TYR A 251 5.95 -0.89 17.44
CA TYR A 251 5.05 -1.31 16.36
C TYR A 251 3.59 -0.97 16.62
N ALA A 252 3.35 0.18 17.25
CA ALA A 252 2.02 0.65 17.58
C ALA A 252 1.44 1.50 16.45
N THR A 253 0.11 1.53 16.31
CA THR A 253 -0.56 2.27 15.25
C THR A 253 -1.86 2.87 15.72
N GLN A 254 -2.28 3.95 15.09
CA GLN A 254 -3.57 4.57 15.28
C GLN A 254 -4.09 5.11 13.94
N SER A 255 -5.38 5.01 13.70
CA SER A 255 -6.03 5.61 12.53
C SER A 255 -7.14 6.57 12.96
N PHE A 256 -7.37 7.60 12.15
CA PHE A 256 -8.38 8.63 12.41
C PHE A 256 -9.18 8.88 11.14
N ILE A 257 -10.48 9.00 11.29
CA ILE A 257 -11.38 9.44 10.21
C ILE A 257 -11.79 10.88 10.51
N LEU A 258 -11.67 11.74 9.52
CA LEU A 258 -12.09 13.11 9.52
C LEU A 258 -13.27 13.27 8.57
N LYS A 259 -14.35 13.89 9.03
CA LYS A 259 -15.50 14.25 8.19
C LYS A 259 -15.85 15.71 8.40
N ALA A 260 -15.93 16.48 7.32
CA ALA A 260 -16.37 17.86 7.36
C ALA A 260 -17.84 17.94 7.81
N LYS A 261 -18.15 18.96 8.61
CA LYS A 261 -19.51 19.28 9.09
C LYS A 261 -20.24 20.22 8.16
#